data_48ca520b9804b63213e520c8b98fd018
#
_entry.id   48ca520b9804b63213e520c8b98fd018
#
_cell.length_a   1.000
_cell.length_b   1.000
_cell.length_c   1.000
_cell.angle_alpha   90.00
_cell.angle_beta   90.00
_cell.angle_gamma   90.00
#
_symmetry.space_group_name_H-M   'P 1'
#
loop_
_entity.id
_entity.type
_entity.pdbx_description
1 polymer ?
#
loop_
_entity_poly.entity_id
_entity_poly.type
_entity_poly.pdbx_seq_one_letter_code
_entity_poly.pdbx_strand_id
1 'polypeptide(L)'
;MIGKAMTRSSIALAAVADESTTAHESGMEVVTSCNVCGSDRIQKVDTEFNFCCCNACGYVFDSPRPSVGEVAWFYSQVGKYDSWLQQERARDLLWKRRLRKVLPHRSPGSLLDIGAGIGQFLHHAQPLFTQATGTEVSSSAVMIARERYGIKLLAGQAEDLNLSPRSFDNITLFHVLEHVHAPARLIGLCRDLLRPHGVLFIAVPNDVLAWSSSVKKAGKRLGFKPFHKFSPVLGIARAGASREIHLSHFTSAVLRQLLEKSGLVVAEESLDPYYVSRGVRLMMDRAYYALHRMLHGAFKINRYETIWMVARKP
;
A
#
# COMPACT_ATOMS: atom_id res chain seq x y z
N MET A 1 20.89 -28.20 -49.15
CA MET A 1 22.08 -28.60 -48.37
C MET A 1 22.49 -27.47 -47.48
N ILE A 2 22.75 -27.82 -46.25
CA ILE A 2 23.40 -27.07 -45.17
C ILE A 2 22.50 -26.04 -44.45
N GLY A 3 21.86 -26.53 -43.39
CA GLY A 3 21.31 -25.74 -42.31
C GLY A 3 22.41 -25.13 -41.45
N LYS A 4 22.14 -23.94 -40.90
CA LYS A 4 22.90 -23.37 -39.78
C LYS A 4 21.97 -23.18 -38.59
N ALA A 5 22.22 -23.97 -37.57
CA ALA A 5 21.64 -23.85 -36.28
C ALA A 5 22.08 -22.53 -35.62
N MET A 6 21.14 -21.74 -35.15
CA MET A 6 21.42 -20.61 -34.26
C MET A 6 21.57 -21.11 -32.83
N THR A 7 22.79 -21.01 -32.33
CA THR A 7 23.18 -21.28 -30.95
C THR A 7 22.54 -20.27 -30.01
N ARG A 8 21.86 -20.79 -28.98
CA ARG A 8 21.42 -20.03 -27.81
C ARG A 8 22.65 -19.47 -27.06
N SER A 9 22.78 -18.16 -27.07
CA SER A 9 23.79 -17.46 -26.27
C SER A 9 23.25 -17.37 -24.83
N SER A 10 23.81 -18.18 -23.93
CA SER A 10 23.62 -18.09 -22.49
C SER A 10 24.38 -16.86 -21.99
N ILE A 11 23.68 -15.80 -21.66
CA ILE A 11 24.26 -14.68 -20.94
C ILE A 11 24.37 -15.10 -19.47
N ALA A 12 25.57 -15.44 -19.05
CA ALA A 12 25.91 -15.63 -17.65
C ALA A 12 25.85 -14.25 -16.95
N LEU A 13 24.90 -14.08 -16.05
CA LEU A 13 24.91 -12.97 -15.10
C LEU A 13 26.06 -13.21 -14.11
N ALA A 14 27.10 -12.40 -14.23
CA ALA A 14 28.12 -12.29 -13.20
C ALA A 14 27.46 -11.69 -11.96
N ALA A 15 27.33 -12.49 -10.90
CA ALA A 15 26.94 -12.05 -9.58
C ALA A 15 28.07 -11.17 -9.02
N VAL A 16 27.85 -9.86 -9.00
CA VAL A 16 28.61 -8.96 -8.13
C VAL A 16 28.01 -9.17 -6.72
N ALA A 17 28.64 -10.06 -5.96
CA ALA A 17 28.39 -10.17 -4.53
C ALA A 17 29.07 -8.94 -3.88
N ASP A 18 28.27 -7.93 -3.57
CA ASP A 18 28.68 -6.90 -2.62
C ASP A 18 28.50 -7.49 -1.20
N GLU A 19 29.63 -7.88 -0.60
CA GLU A 19 29.70 -8.32 0.79
C GLU A 19 29.58 -7.11 1.72
N SER A 20 28.41 -6.52 1.83
CA SER A 20 28.00 -5.76 3.01
C SER A 20 26.79 -6.46 3.66
N THR A 21 27.06 -7.63 4.24
CA THR A 21 26.15 -8.29 5.17
C THR A 21 26.18 -7.47 6.47
N THR A 22 25.44 -6.35 6.51
CA THR A 22 25.04 -5.76 7.77
C THR A 22 24.19 -6.81 8.47
N ALA A 23 24.62 -7.24 9.67
CA ALA A 23 23.91 -8.18 10.51
C ALA A 23 22.45 -7.74 10.62
N HIS A 24 21.56 -8.57 10.10
CA HIS A 24 20.12 -8.32 10.12
C HIS A 24 19.68 -8.46 11.59
N GLU A 25 19.41 -7.35 12.26
CA GLU A 25 18.74 -7.39 13.57
C GLU A 25 17.32 -7.91 13.37
N SER A 26 17.16 -9.23 13.46
CA SER A 26 15.86 -9.89 13.50
C SER A 26 15.17 -9.51 14.81
N GLY A 27 14.38 -8.43 14.80
CA GLY A 27 13.76 -7.91 16.01
C GLY A 27 12.27 -7.65 15.80
N MET A 28 11.50 -8.07 16.82
CA MET A 28 10.11 -7.65 16.99
C MET A 28 10.09 -6.44 17.93
N GLU A 29 9.38 -5.38 17.55
CA GLU A 29 9.16 -4.22 18.41
C GLU A 29 7.78 -4.26 19.09
N VAL A 30 7.71 -3.89 20.35
CA VAL A 30 6.47 -3.70 21.10
C VAL A 30 6.07 -2.26 21.01
N VAL A 31 4.84 -2.00 20.55
CA VAL A 31 4.29 -0.65 20.45
C VAL A 31 3.65 -0.26 21.78
N THR A 32 4.18 0.75 22.46
CA THR A 32 3.73 1.23 23.77
C THR A 32 2.82 2.46 23.71
N SER A 33 2.79 3.15 22.56
CA SER A 33 1.92 4.30 22.33
C SER A 33 1.34 4.27 20.92
N CYS A 34 0.15 4.81 20.74
CA CYS A 34 -0.56 4.83 19.47
C CYS A 34 0.16 5.70 18.42
N ASN A 35 0.55 5.12 17.30
CA ASN A 35 1.28 5.80 16.22
C ASN A 35 0.40 6.76 15.38
N VAL A 36 -0.89 6.90 15.74
CA VAL A 36 -1.83 7.85 15.12
C VAL A 36 -2.15 9.02 16.04
N CYS A 37 -2.37 8.77 17.35
CA CYS A 37 -2.81 9.84 18.26
C CYS A 37 -1.91 10.06 19.47
N GLY A 38 -0.86 9.24 19.65
CA GLY A 38 0.10 9.36 20.75
C GLY A 38 -0.39 8.79 22.09
N SER A 39 -1.64 8.31 22.19
CA SER A 39 -2.21 7.79 23.46
C SER A 39 -1.55 6.46 23.84
N ASP A 40 -1.34 6.26 25.13
CA ASP A 40 -0.88 5.02 25.76
C ASP A 40 -2.04 4.04 26.09
N ARG A 41 -3.31 4.47 25.88
CA ARG A 41 -4.49 3.64 26.13
C ARG A 41 -4.65 2.55 25.06
N ILE A 42 -3.75 1.56 25.10
CA ILE A 42 -3.71 0.45 24.17
C ILE A 42 -4.31 -0.80 24.83
N GLN A 43 -5.20 -1.48 24.12
CA GLN A 43 -5.78 -2.74 24.52
C GLN A 43 -5.46 -3.83 23.49
N LYS A 44 -5.00 -4.99 23.95
CA LYS A 44 -4.87 -6.18 23.11
C LYS A 44 -6.26 -6.74 22.82
N VAL A 45 -6.64 -6.81 21.54
CA VAL A 45 -8.00 -7.23 21.11
C VAL A 45 -8.02 -8.62 20.50
N ASP A 46 -6.86 -9.16 20.16
CA ASP A 46 -6.72 -10.52 19.63
C ASP A 46 -5.36 -11.09 20.07
N THR A 47 -5.39 -12.28 20.70
CA THR A 47 -4.18 -12.95 21.17
C THR A 47 -3.56 -13.89 20.14
N GLU A 48 -4.36 -14.33 19.15
CA GLU A 48 -3.88 -15.23 18.09
C GLU A 48 -3.04 -14.46 17.05
N PHE A 49 -3.41 -13.19 16.78
CA PHE A 49 -2.82 -12.38 15.71
C PHE A 49 -2.08 -11.13 16.19
N ASN A 50 -1.90 -10.96 17.51
CA ASN A 50 -1.20 -9.82 18.11
C ASN A 50 -1.84 -8.44 17.84
N PHE A 51 -3.16 -8.37 17.59
CA PHE A 51 -3.82 -7.08 17.40
C PHE A 51 -4.00 -6.31 18.67
N CYS A 52 -3.65 -5.04 18.58
CA CYS A 52 -3.92 -4.04 19.59
C CYS A 52 -4.85 -2.95 19.01
N CYS A 53 -5.68 -2.38 19.87
CA CYS A 53 -6.55 -1.26 19.55
C CYS A 53 -6.25 -0.09 20.49
N CYS A 54 -6.14 1.10 19.94
CA CYS A 54 -6.07 2.32 20.72
C CYS A 54 -7.49 2.73 21.16
N ASN A 55 -7.76 2.72 22.47
CA ASN A 55 -9.06 3.10 23.04
C ASN A 55 -9.37 4.60 22.91
N ALA A 56 -8.37 5.43 22.52
CA ALA A 56 -8.56 6.85 22.32
C ALA A 56 -9.05 7.21 20.90
N CYS A 57 -8.58 6.50 19.86
CA CYS A 57 -8.90 6.85 18.47
C CYS A 57 -9.43 5.69 17.64
N GLY A 58 -9.49 4.48 18.18
CA GLY A 58 -9.95 3.28 17.46
C GLY A 58 -8.96 2.71 16.44
N TYR A 59 -7.72 3.21 16.40
CA TYR A 59 -6.69 2.68 15.51
C TYR A 59 -6.29 1.27 15.92
N VAL A 60 -6.28 0.35 14.96
CA VAL A 60 -5.90 -1.05 15.13
C VAL A 60 -4.53 -1.28 14.48
N PHE A 61 -3.65 -1.96 15.17
CA PHE A 61 -2.28 -2.21 14.74
C PHE A 61 -1.69 -3.48 15.35
N ASP A 62 -0.61 -3.99 14.77
CA ASP A 62 0.12 -5.15 15.29
C ASP A 62 1.08 -4.74 16.39
N SER A 63 1.07 -5.51 17.51
CA SER A 63 2.07 -5.40 18.60
C SER A 63 2.18 -6.72 19.37
N PRO A 64 3.38 -7.39 19.40
CA PRO A 64 4.62 -6.96 18.73
C PRO A 64 4.54 -7.07 17.22
N ARG A 65 5.37 -6.30 16.51
CA ARG A 65 5.46 -6.24 15.04
C ARG A 65 6.91 -6.28 14.57
N PRO A 66 7.22 -6.67 13.28
CA PRO A 66 8.59 -6.64 12.75
C PRO A 66 9.19 -5.25 12.81
N SER A 67 10.51 -5.19 12.99
CA SER A 67 11.27 -3.96 12.90
C SER A 67 11.24 -3.37 11.48
N VAL A 68 11.62 -2.09 11.35
CA VAL A 68 11.74 -1.40 10.05
C VAL A 68 12.67 -2.17 9.11
N GLY A 69 13.81 -2.66 9.63
CA GLY A 69 14.78 -3.43 8.84
C GLY A 69 14.20 -4.74 8.31
N GLU A 70 13.42 -5.46 9.12
CA GLU A 70 12.75 -6.70 8.68
C GLU A 70 11.71 -6.46 7.59
N VAL A 71 10.92 -5.41 7.71
CA VAL A 71 9.95 -5.05 6.68
C VAL A 71 10.66 -4.70 5.37
N ALA A 72 11.71 -3.88 5.42
CA ALA A 72 12.50 -3.51 4.24
C ALA A 72 13.16 -4.74 3.59
N TRP A 73 13.77 -5.62 4.39
CA TRP A 73 14.35 -6.88 3.91
C TRP A 73 13.30 -7.77 3.24
N PHE A 74 12.14 -7.95 3.87
CA PHE A 74 11.05 -8.78 3.34
C PHE A 74 10.57 -8.29 1.95
N TYR A 75 10.42 -6.99 1.75
CA TYR A 75 10.02 -6.44 0.46
C TYR A 75 11.13 -6.43 -0.59
N SER A 76 12.39 -6.54 -0.18
CA SER A 76 13.55 -6.56 -1.09
C SER A 76 13.92 -7.96 -1.60
N GLN A 77 13.21 -9.01 -1.17
CA GLN A 77 13.51 -10.38 -1.60
C GLN A 77 13.33 -10.59 -3.10
N VAL A 78 14.25 -11.36 -3.70
CA VAL A 78 14.16 -11.78 -5.11
C VAL A 78 12.86 -12.55 -5.36
N GLY A 79 12.18 -12.28 -6.47
CA GLY A 79 10.90 -12.93 -6.81
C GLY A 79 9.67 -12.38 -6.09
N LYS A 80 9.83 -11.42 -5.17
CA LYS A 80 8.73 -10.82 -4.41
C LYS A 80 7.62 -10.27 -5.33
N TYR A 81 8.00 -9.71 -6.46
CA TYR A 81 7.09 -9.08 -7.42
C TYR A 81 6.72 -9.97 -8.63
N ASP A 82 7.13 -11.23 -8.66
CA ASP A 82 6.86 -12.15 -9.78
C ASP A 82 5.35 -12.30 -10.04
N SER A 83 4.56 -12.40 -8.99
CA SER A 83 3.09 -12.47 -9.11
C SER A 83 2.48 -11.19 -9.71
N TRP A 84 3.11 -10.04 -9.49
CA TRP A 84 2.69 -8.77 -10.09
C TRP A 84 3.01 -8.74 -11.57
N LEU A 85 4.18 -9.22 -11.96
CA LEU A 85 4.60 -9.32 -13.36
C LEU A 85 3.73 -10.33 -14.12
N GLN A 86 3.39 -11.48 -13.54
CA GLN A 86 2.45 -12.45 -14.11
C GLN A 86 1.06 -11.87 -14.35
N GLN A 87 0.63 -10.92 -13.52
CA GLN A 87 -0.67 -10.24 -13.59
C GLN A 87 -0.59 -8.86 -14.25
N GLU A 88 0.50 -8.53 -14.92
CA GLU A 88 0.81 -7.19 -15.44
C GLU A 88 -0.37 -6.51 -16.15
N ARG A 89 -1.00 -7.20 -17.12
CA ARG A 89 -2.15 -6.64 -17.86
C ARG A 89 -3.36 -6.30 -16.97
N ALA A 90 -3.62 -7.12 -15.94
CA ALA A 90 -4.72 -6.88 -15.03
C ALA A 90 -4.39 -5.71 -14.07
N ARG A 91 -3.13 -5.60 -13.67
CA ARG A 91 -2.62 -4.48 -12.87
C ARG A 91 -2.60 -3.18 -13.66
N ASP A 92 -2.28 -3.20 -14.95
CA ASP A 92 -2.42 -2.02 -15.82
C ASP A 92 -3.84 -1.46 -15.83
N LEU A 93 -4.83 -2.34 -15.88
CA LEU A 93 -6.23 -1.92 -15.80
C LEU A 93 -6.58 -1.35 -14.43
N LEU A 94 -6.00 -1.85 -13.35
CA LEU A 94 -6.13 -1.28 -12.01
C LEU A 94 -5.53 0.13 -11.97
N TRP A 95 -4.30 0.31 -12.42
CA TRP A 95 -3.63 1.61 -12.41
C TRP A 95 -4.35 2.65 -13.27
N LYS A 96 -4.84 2.26 -14.43
CA LYS A 96 -5.68 3.13 -15.28
C LYS A 96 -7.00 3.50 -14.61
N ARG A 97 -7.61 2.62 -13.79
CA ARG A 97 -8.80 2.96 -12.99
C ARG A 97 -8.48 3.95 -11.87
N ARG A 98 -7.38 3.75 -11.15
CA ARG A 98 -6.91 4.68 -10.11
C ARG A 98 -6.57 6.04 -10.70
N LEU A 99 -5.87 6.06 -11.82
CA LEU A 99 -5.54 7.31 -12.51
C LEU A 99 -6.80 8.09 -12.89
N ARG A 100 -7.84 7.42 -13.41
CA ARG A 100 -9.14 8.06 -13.68
C ARG A 100 -9.83 8.63 -12.43
N LYS A 101 -9.52 8.11 -11.24
CA LYS A 101 -9.98 8.69 -9.96
C LYS A 101 -9.11 9.87 -9.50
N VAL A 102 -7.82 9.85 -9.80
CA VAL A 102 -6.89 10.93 -9.48
C VAL A 102 -7.17 12.18 -10.32
N LEU A 103 -7.36 12.00 -11.64
CA LEU A 103 -7.43 13.10 -12.60
C LEU A 103 -8.46 14.19 -12.29
N PRO A 104 -9.70 13.90 -11.84
CA PRO A 104 -10.69 14.93 -11.52
C PRO A 104 -10.32 15.80 -10.33
N HIS A 105 -9.49 15.33 -9.43
CA HIS A 105 -9.14 16.00 -8.16
C HIS A 105 -7.73 16.58 -8.16
N ARG A 106 -6.88 16.21 -9.14
CA ARG A 106 -5.49 16.65 -9.19
C ARG A 106 -5.34 18.15 -9.27
N SER A 107 -4.31 18.68 -8.66
CA SER A 107 -3.79 20.00 -8.98
C SER A 107 -2.93 19.93 -10.24
N PRO A 108 -2.95 20.94 -11.14
CA PRO A 108 -1.98 21.04 -12.22
C PRO A 108 -0.56 21.06 -11.66
N GLY A 109 0.37 20.30 -12.27
CA GLY A 109 1.79 20.34 -11.85
C GLY A 109 2.41 18.97 -11.61
N SER A 110 3.22 18.88 -10.58
CA SER A 110 4.05 17.72 -10.25
C SER A 110 3.33 16.66 -9.43
N LEU A 111 3.82 15.41 -9.54
CA LEU A 111 3.37 14.25 -8.79
C LEU A 111 4.54 13.58 -8.05
N LEU A 112 4.35 13.25 -6.78
CA LEU A 112 5.18 12.31 -6.03
C LEU A 112 4.37 11.06 -5.71
N ASP A 113 4.85 9.89 -6.12
CA ASP A 113 4.27 8.58 -5.76
C ASP A 113 5.14 7.92 -4.70
N ILE A 114 4.69 7.89 -3.46
CA ILE A 114 5.42 7.27 -2.34
C ILE A 114 5.06 5.79 -2.28
N GLY A 115 6.09 4.91 -2.27
CA GLY A 115 5.90 3.47 -2.37
C GLY A 115 5.44 3.05 -3.76
N ALA A 116 6.14 3.51 -4.79
CA ALA A 116 5.76 3.34 -6.20
C ALA A 116 5.81 1.88 -6.69
N GLY A 117 6.31 0.95 -5.87
CA GLY A 117 6.48 -0.46 -6.22
C GLY A 117 7.33 -0.61 -7.49
N ILE A 118 6.87 -1.42 -8.44
CA ILE A 118 7.57 -1.61 -9.72
C ILE A 118 7.32 -0.48 -10.74
N GLY A 119 6.81 0.68 -10.34
CA GLY A 119 6.68 1.87 -11.16
C GLY A 119 5.52 1.88 -12.17
N GLN A 120 4.62 0.89 -12.16
CA GLN A 120 3.51 0.80 -13.14
C GLN A 120 2.56 2.00 -13.10
N PHE A 121 2.23 2.52 -11.92
CA PHE A 121 1.37 3.71 -11.81
C PHE A 121 2.06 4.93 -12.41
N LEU A 122 3.32 5.18 -12.04
CA LEU A 122 4.11 6.28 -12.58
C LEU A 122 4.27 6.20 -14.10
N HIS A 123 4.46 5.01 -14.65
CA HIS A 123 4.53 4.81 -16.11
C HIS A 123 3.28 5.35 -16.82
N HIS A 124 2.09 5.15 -16.24
CA HIS A 124 0.85 5.71 -16.79
C HIS A 124 0.63 7.18 -16.43
N ALA A 125 1.17 7.65 -15.31
CA ALA A 125 0.97 9.00 -14.81
C ALA A 125 1.91 10.03 -15.47
N GLN A 126 3.16 9.65 -15.79
CA GLN A 126 4.16 10.57 -16.35
C GLN A 126 3.67 11.52 -17.45
N PRO A 127 2.93 11.06 -18.48
CA PRO A 127 2.50 11.97 -19.56
C PRO A 127 1.40 12.96 -19.14
N LEU A 128 0.89 12.86 -17.91
CA LEU A 128 -0.27 13.61 -17.42
C LEU A 128 0.08 14.63 -16.34
N PHE A 129 1.34 14.67 -15.93
CA PHE A 129 1.86 15.61 -14.93
C PHE A 129 3.11 16.30 -15.50
N THR A 130 3.42 17.51 -15.03
CA THR A 130 4.61 18.24 -15.51
C THR A 130 5.90 17.53 -15.12
N GLN A 131 5.89 16.85 -13.97
CA GLN A 131 6.93 15.99 -13.47
C GLN A 131 6.29 14.89 -12.63
N ALA A 132 6.73 13.65 -12.79
CA ALA A 132 6.31 12.54 -11.93
C ALA A 132 7.55 11.85 -11.36
N THR A 133 7.63 11.82 -10.05
CA THR A 133 8.73 11.23 -9.27
C THR A 133 8.17 10.17 -8.34
N GLY A 134 8.93 9.11 -8.03
CA GLY A 134 8.52 8.09 -7.08
C GLY A 134 9.63 7.71 -6.12
N THR A 135 9.22 7.25 -4.93
CA THR A 135 10.12 6.65 -3.93
C THR A 135 9.75 5.19 -3.72
N GLU A 136 10.73 4.34 -3.41
CA GLU A 136 10.50 2.92 -3.13
C GLU A 136 11.63 2.37 -2.25
N VAL A 137 11.26 1.59 -1.22
CA VAL A 137 12.23 0.98 -0.28
C VAL A 137 12.82 -0.32 -0.80
N SER A 138 12.09 -1.02 -1.65
CA SER A 138 12.48 -2.31 -2.20
C SER A 138 13.47 -2.15 -3.35
N SER A 139 14.70 -2.61 -3.16
CA SER A 139 15.73 -2.59 -4.21
C SER A 139 15.32 -3.41 -5.44
N SER A 140 14.64 -4.55 -5.25
CA SER A 140 14.13 -5.38 -6.36
C SER A 140 13.04 -4.66 -7.15
N ALA A 141 12.14 -3.92 -6.50
CA ALA A 141 11.13 -3.11 -7.17
C ALA A 141 11.73 -1.94 -7.96
N VAL A 142 12.71 -1.24 -7.37
CA VAL A 142 13.45 -0.14 -8.03
C VAL A 142 14.14 -0.64 -9.32
N MET A 143 14.76 -1.82 -9.26
CA MET A 143 15.40 -2.44 -10.43
C MET A 143 14.37 -2.76 -11.52
N ILE A 144 13.25 -3.40 -11.17
CA ILE A 144 12.17 -3.72 -12.11
C ILE A 144 11.57 -2.46 -12.73
N ALA A 145 11.34 -1.40 -11.93
CA ALA A 145 10.82 -0.12 -12.42
C ALA A 145 11.72 0.47 -13.51
N ARG A 146 13.03 0.43 -13.30
CA ARG A 146 14.02 0.94 -14.24
C ARG A 146 14.09 0.08 -15.52
N GLU A 147 14.21 -1.24 -15.38
CA GLU A 147 14.45 -2.16 -16.51
C GLU A 147 13.20 -2.36 -17.36
N ARG A 148 12.02 -2.46 -16.72
CA ARG A 148 10.80 -2.80 -17.45
C ARG A 148 9.99 -1.59 -17.91
N TYR A 149 9.98 -0.53 -17.11
CA TYR A 149 9.13 0.65 -17.36
C TYR A 149 9.93 1.93 -17.65
N GLY A 150 11.26 1.89 -17.58
CA GLY A 150 12.12 3.07 -17.75
C GLY A 150 11.98 4.10 -16.65
N ILE A 151 11.39 3.73 -15.52
CA ILE A 151 11.12 4.64 -14.40
C ILE A 151 12.30 4.65 -13.41
N LYS A 152 12.87 5.82 -13.19
CA LYS A 152 13.90 6.02 -12.15
C LYS A 152 13.21 6.39 -10.85
N LEU A 153 13.26 5.49 -9.87
CA LEU A 153 12.76 5.72 -8.52
C LEU A 153 13.89 6.17 -7.60
N LEU A 154 13.55 7.00 -6.61
CA LEU A 154 14.41 7.32 -5.48
C LEU A 154 14.34 6.15 -4.50
N ALA A 155 15.47 5.46 -4.30
CA ALA A 155 15.54 4.29 -3.42
C ALA A 155 15.64 4.73 -1.96
N GLY A 156 14.73 4.25 -1.11
CA GLY A 156 14.70 4.53 0.33
C GLY A 156 13.31 4.92 0.84
N GLN A 157 13.20 5.07 2.15
CA GLN A 157 11.99 5.60 2.77
C GLN A 157 11.87 7.10 2.45
N ALA A 158 10.64 7.56 2.19
CA ALA A 158 10.41 8.97 1.85
C ALA A 158 10.86 9.92 2.96
N GLU A 159 10.78 9.46 4.22
CA GLU A 159 11.21 10.20 5.42
C GLU A 159 12.72 10.41 5.51
N ASP A 160 13.52 9.57 4.84
CA ASP A 160 14.98 9.61 4.88
C ASP A 160 15.58 10.30 3.62
N LEU A 161 14.73 10.60 2.64
CA LEU A 161 15.14 11.28 1.42
C LEU A 161 15.09 12.81 1.57
N ASN A 162 16.08 13.50 1.04
CA ASN A 162 16.15 14.97 1.02
C ASN A 162 15.13 15.56 0.02
N LEU A 163 13.83 15.35 0.26
CA LEU A 163 12.77 15.94 -0.55
C LEU A 163 12.50 17.37 -0.08
N SER A 164 12.49 18.30 -1.02
CA SER A 164 12.27 19.71 -0.68
C SER A 164 10.83 19.97 -0.23
N PRO A 165 10.61 20.69 0.88
CA PRO A 165 9.26 21.09 1.29
C PRO A 165 8.55 21.90 0.20
N ARG A 166 7.22 21.79 0.14
CA ARG A 166 6.36 22.54 -0.80
C ARG A 166 6.79 22.41 -2.27
N SER A 167 7.22 21.19 -2.67
CA SER A 167 7.73 20.94 -4.03
C SER A 167 6.75 20.16 -4.91
N PHE A 168 5.70 19.58 -4.34
CA PHE A 168 4.75 18.76 -5.07
C PHE A 168 3.33 19.32 -5.04
N ASP A 169 2.65 19.22 -6.18
CA ASP A 169 1.24 19.60 -6.32
C ASP A 169 0.31 18.44 -5.98
N ASN A 170 0.80 17.20 -6.20
CA ASN A 170 0.07 15.96 -5.95
C ASN A 170 0.99 14.94 -5.28
N ILE A 171 0.45 14.21 -4.31
CA ILE A 171 1.12 13.04 -3.70
C ILE A 171 0.17 11.86 -3.73
N THR A 172 0.66 10.67 -4.04
CA THR A 172 -0.07 9.41 -3.97
C THR A 172 0.55 8.46 -2.94
N LEU A 173 -0.31 7.80 -2.16
CA LEU A 173 0.00 6.73 -1.19
C LEU A 173 -0.94 5.55 -1.48
N PHE A 174 -0.56 4.63 -2.36
CA PHE A 174 -1.40 3.51 -2.75
C PHE A 174 -0.92 2.21 -2.14
N HIS A 175 -1.56 1.76 -1.06
CA HIS A 175 -1.17 0.58 -0.28
C HIS A 175 0.26 0.72 0.28
N VAL A 176 0.49 1.79 1.01
CA VAL A 176 1.76 2.10 1.67
C VAL A 176 1.54 2.28 3.17
N LEU A 177 0.48 3.02 3.54
CA LEU A 177 0.30 3.48 4.92
C LEU A 177 0.10 2.32 5.91
N GLU A 178 -0.43 1.19 5.45
CA GLU A 178 -0.57 -0.05 6.22
C GLU A 178 0.76 -0.74 6.55
N HIS A 179 1.83 -0.41 5.81
CA HIS A 179 3.15 -1.03 5.95
C HIS A 179 4.14 -0.20 6.77
N VAL A 180 3.82 1.06 7.07
CA VAL A 180 4.74 1.97 7.75
C VAL A 180 4.58 1.93 9.26
N HIS A 181 5.70 2.11 9.97
CA HIS A 181 5.74 2.08 11.44
C HIS A 181 5.14 3.32 12.08
N ALA A 182 5.24 4.48 11.42
CA ALA A 182 4.82 5.77 11.92
C ALA A 182 3.89 6.50 10.93
N PRO A 183 2.62 6.03 10.73
CA PRO A 183 1.72 6.61 9.74
C PRO A 183 1.46 8.11 9.93
N ALA A 184 1.42 8.59 11.18
CA ALA A 184 1.25 10.02 11.44
C ALA A 184 2.45 10.86 10.97
N ARG A 185 3.67 10.32 11.10
CA ARG A 185 4.89 10.98 10.60
C ARG A 185 4.88 11.06 9.06
N LEU A 186 4.52 9.97 8.39
CA LEU A 186 4.43 9.96 6.92
C LEU A 186 3.38 10.93 6.38
N ILE A 187 2.19 10.99 7.00
CA ILE A 187 1.15 11.97 6.61
C ILE A 187 1.62 13.40 6.87
N GLY A 188 2.30 13.65 7.99
CA GLY A 188 2.94 14.94 8.29
C GLY A 188 3.94 15.34 7.20
N LEU A 189 4.82 14.42 6.80
CA LEU A 189 5.76 14.62 5.69
C LEU A 189 5.02 14.96 4.38
N CYS A 190 3.99 14.19 4.02
CA CYS A 190 3.18 14.47 2.83
C CYS A 190 2.61 15.89 2.85
N ARG A 191 2.04 16.32 4.00
CA ARG A 191 1.57 17.70 4.16
C ARG A 191 2.69 18.73 3.91
N ASP A 192 3.88 18.49 4.47
CA ASP A 192 5.00 19.43 4.35
C ASP A 192 5.56 19.50 2.93
N LEU A 193 5.59 18.38 2.23
CA LEU A 193 6.02 18.28 0.83
C LEU A 193 5.01 18.90 -0.16
N LEU A 194 3.72 18.89 0.17
CA LEU A 194 2.68 19.51 -0.65
C LEU A 194 2.80 21.03 -0.68
N ARG A 195 2.62 21.62 -1.85
CA ARG A 195 2.35 23.05 -2.04
C ARG A 195 1.01 23.44 -1.40
N PRO A 196 0.77 24.73 -1.11
CA PRO A 196 -0.58 25.21 -0.80
C PRO A 196 -1.58 24.74 -1.86
N HIS A 197 -2.75 24.28 -1.43
CA HIS A 197 -3.80 23.69 -2.28
C HIS A 197 -3.41 22.38 -2.98
N GLY A 198 -2.26 21.81 -2.66
CA GLY A 198 -1.83 20.50 -3.15
C GLY A 198 -2.72 19.36 -2.65
N VAL A 199 -2.70 18.24 -3.35
CA VAL A 199 -3.63 17.12 -3.15
C VAL A 199 -2.90 15.85 -2.77
N LEU A 200 -3.38 15.18 -1.71
CA LEU A 200 -2.95 13.86 -1.29
C LEU A 200 -4.03 12.82 -1.62
N PHE A 201 -3.64 11.78 -2.35
CA PHE A 201 -4.49 10.64 -2.69
C PHE A 201 -4.03 9.41 -1.91
N ILE A 202 -4.94 8.78 -1.19
CA ILE A 202 -4.64 7.60 -0.37
C ILE A 202 -5.57 6.45 -0.73
N ALA A 203 -5.00 5.27 -0.87
CA ALA A 203 -5.74 4.01 -0.88
C ALA A 203 -5.11 3.06 0.14
N VAL A 204 -5.93 2.48 1.03
CA VAL A 204 -5.52 1.50 2.04
C VAL A 204 -6.53 0.35 2.12
N PRO A 205 -6.14 -0.84 2.60
CA PRO A 205 -7.07 -1.92 2.89
C PRO A 205 -8.08 -1.52 3.96
N ASN A 206 -9.27 -2.10 3.89
CA ASN A 206 -10.34 -2.00 4.89
C ASN A 206 -10.51 -3.34 5.64
N ASP A 207 -9.41 -3.88 6.14
CA ASP A 207 -9.36 -5.24 6.69
C ASP A 207 -10.31 -5.47 7.87
N VAL A 208 -10.55 -4.42 8.67
CA VAL A 208 -11.36 -4.49 9.89
C VAL A 208 -12.85 -4.58 9.59
N LEU A 209 -13.34 -3.77 8.65
CA LEU A 209 -14.77 -3.57 8.39
C LEU A 209 -15.27 -4.20 7.08
N ALA A 210 -14.40 -4.73 6.23
CA ALA A 210 -14.79 -5.34 4.96
C ALA A 210 -15.80 -6.47 5.16
N TRP A 211 -16.79 -6.55 4.28
CA TRP A 211 -17.80 -7.60 4.30
C TRP A 211 -17.18 -8.99 4.20
N SER A 212 -16.23 -9.17 3.27
CA SER A 212 -15.51 -10.43 3.08
C SER A 212 -14.79 -10.88 4.37
N SER A 213 -14.18 -9.96 5.10
CA SER A 213 -13.55 -10.24 6.39
C SER A 213 -14.58 -10.67 7.44
N SER A 214 -15.74 -10.01 7.49
CA SER A 214 -16.84 -10.35 8.40
C SER A 214 -17.40 -11.75 8.11
N VAL A 215 -17.64 -12.10 6.85
CA VAL A 215 -18.12 -13.42 6.42
C VAL A 215 -17.11 -14.51 6.77
N LYS A 216 -15.82 -14.27 6.51
CA LYS A 216 -14.75 -15.23 6.83
C LYS A 216 -14.60 -15.44 8.34
N LYS A 217 -14.69 -14.36 9.15
CA LYS A 217 -14.71 -14.46 10.62
C LYS A 217 -15.90 -15.30 11.12
N ALA A 218 -17.08 -15.06 10.60
CA ALA A 218 -18.27 -15.83 10.94
C ALA A 218 -18.12 -17.31 10.53
N GLY A 219 -17.63 -17.58 9.32
CA GLY A 219 -17.36 -18.93 8.85
C GLY A 219 -16.32 -19.68 9.70
N LYS A 220 -15.26 -19.00 10.15
CA LYS A 220 -14.26 -19.56 11.07
C LYS A 220 -14.92 -19.93 12.42
N ARG A 221 -15.74 -19.03 12.97
CA ARG A 221 -16.48 -19.29 14.24
C ARG A 221 -17.45 -20.46 14.13
N LEU A 222 -18.07 -20.66 12.97
CA LEU A 222 -18.99 -21.77 12.69
C LEU A 222 -18.26 -23.06 12.29
N GLY A 223 -16.93 -23.09 12.33
CA GLY A 223 -16.13 -24.29 12.05
C GLY A 223 -16.02 -24.67 10.56
N PHE A 224 -16.33 -23.78 9.62
CA PHE A 224 -16.18 -24.07 8.19
C PHE A 224 -14.70 -24.22 7.80
N LYS A 225 -14.29 -25.42 7.40
CA LYS A 225 -12.89 -25.79 7.06
C LYS A 225 -12.17 -24.79 6.14
N PRO A 226 -12.78 -24.24 5.06
CA PRO A 226 -12.10 -23.26 4.20
C PRO A 226 -11.64 -22.01 4.93
N PHE A 227 -12.25 -21.66 6.07
CA PHE A 227 -11.97 -20.45 6.83
C PHE A 227 -11.09 -20.68 8.08
N HIS A 228 -10.70 -21.92 8.39
CA HIS A 228 -9.87 -22.22 9.57
C HIS A 228 -8.52 -21.48 9.56
N LYS A 229 -7.93 -21.30 8.38
CA LYS A 229 -6.66 -20.57 8.20
C LYS A 229 -6.86 -19.06 7.94
N PHE A 230 -8.08 -18.57 8.04
CA PHE A 230 -8.37 -17.19 7.79
C PHE A 230 -7.89 -16.36 8.98
N SER A 231 -6.88 -15.52 8.74
CA SER A 231 -6.62 -14.34 9.54
C SER A 231 -7.39 -13.18 8.95
N PRO A 232 -8.15 -12.42 9.72
CA PRO A 232 -8.84 -11.21 9.23
C PRO A 232 -7.84 -10.14 8.78
N VAL A 233 -6.62 -10.28 9.22
CA VAL A 233 -5.51 -9.40 8.92
C VAL A 233 -4.34 -10.27 8.51
N LEU A 234 -3.58 -9.83 7.55
CA LEU A 234 -2.29 -10.39 7.20
C LEU A 234 -1.29 -10.01 8.31
N GLY A 235 -1.58 -10.48 9.53
CA GLY A 235 -0.62 -10.41 10.62
C GLY A 235 0.68 -11.04 10.17
N ILE A 236 1.77 -10.67 10.80
CA ILE A 236 3.10 -11.17 10.52
C ILE A 236 3.01 -12.67 10.38
N ALA A 237 3.11 -13.12 9.15
CA ALA A 237 3.09 -14.53 8.91
C ALA A 237 4.26 -15.15 9.65
N ARG A 238 3.94 -16.11 10.44
CA ARG A 238 4.93 -17.12 10.82
C ARG A 238 5.65 -17.54 9.55
N ALA A 239 6.96 -17.47 9.57
CA ALA A 239 7.87 -17.62 8.44
C ALA A 239 7.29 -18.41 7.25
N GLY A 240 7.11 -17.74 6.10
CA GLY A 240 6.78 -18.37 4.83
C GLY A 240 5.31 -18.30 4.37
N ALA A 241 4.36 -17.75 5.13
CA ALA A 241 2.94 -17.82 4.80
C ALA A 241 2.30 -16.52 4.27
N SER A 242 2.91 -15.35 4.47
CA SER A 242 2.32 -14.07 4.04
C SER A 242 2.95 -13.50 2.78
N ARG A 243 2.11 -13.03 1.87
CA ARG A 243 2.57 -12.30 0.69
C ARG A 243 2.88 -10.83 0.98
N GLU A 244 2.31 -10.28 2.05
CA GLU A 244 2.42 -8.88 2.47
C GLU A 244 2.42 -8.78 3.99
N ILE A 245 3.04 -7.74 4.54
CA ILE A 245 3.07 -7.45 5.97
C ILE A 245 2.26 -6.16 6.18
N HIS A 246 1.13 -6.25 6.89
CA HIS A 246 0.38 -5.09 7.34
C HIS A 246 0.65 -4.86 8.82
N LEU A 247 1.13 -3.68 9.17
CA LEU A 247 1.36 -3.25 10.55
C LEU A 247 0.20 -2.45 11.11
N SER A 248 -0.65 -1.91 10.21
CA SER A 248 -1.71 -0.95 10.49
C SER A 248 -2.99 -1.32 9.79
N HIS A 249 -4.13 -1.19 10.49
CA HIS A 249 -5.44 -1.57 9.99
C HIS A 249 -6.40 -0.39 10.12
N PHE A 250 -6.57 0.31 9.01
CA PHE A 250 -7.36 1.54 8.98
C PHE A 250 -8.85 1.27 8.81
N THR A 251 -9.65 2.08 9.49
CA THR A 251 -11.03 2.35 9.12
C THR A 251 -11.12 3.75 8.50
N SER A 252 -12.18 4.04 7.76
CA SER A 252 -12.39 5.38 7.21
C SER A 252 -12.34 6.47 8.27
N ALA A 253 -12.92 6.21 9.44
CA ALA A 253 -12.94 7.16 10.56
C ALA A 253 -11.53 7.46 11.10
N VAL A 254 -10.70 6.43 11.30
CA VAL A 254 -9.33 6.57 11.78
C VAL A 254 -8.46 7.30 10.76
N LEU A 255 -8.58 6.93 9.47
CA LEU A 255 -7.81 7.57 8.41
C LEU A 255 -8.19 9.05 8.25
N ARG A 256 -9.49 9.37 8.27
CA ARG A 256 -9.98 10.76 8.28
C ARG A 256 -9.40 11.55 9.46
N GLN A 257 -9.52 11.02 10.68
CA GLN A 257 -8.98 11.66 11.88
C GLN A 257 -7.47 11.92 11.78
N LEU A 258 -6.71 10.97 11.23
CA LEU A 258 -5.27 11.11 11.01
C LEU A 258 -4.97 12.28 10.06
N LEU A 259 -5.68 12.36 8.93
CA LEU A 259 -5.51 13.42 7.93
C LEU A 259 -5.84 14.80 8.50
N GLU A 260 -6.99 14.92 9.18
CA GLU A 260 -7.46 16.17 9.77
C GLU A 260 -6.54 16.65 10.90
N LYS A 261 -6.07 15.76 11.78
CA LYS A 261 -5.07 16.08 12.81
C LYS A 261 -3.73 16.51 12.22
N SER A 262 -3.40 16.05 11.02
CA SER A 262 -2.20 16.46 10.31
C SER A 262 -2.37 17.79 9.56
N GLY A 263 -3.52 18.47 9.67
CA GLY A 263 -3.79 19.76 9.03
C GLY A 263 -4.19 19.66 7.56
N LEU A 264 -4.69 18.49 7.12
CA LEU A 264 -5.25 18.28 5.78
C LEU A 264 -6.78 18.26 5.85
N VAL A 265 -7.45 18.74 4.80
CA VAL A 265 -8.91 18.72 4.68
C VAL A 265 -9.32 17.57 3.78
N VAL A 266 -10.14 16.63 4.28
CA VAL A 266 -10.65 15.52 3.49
C VAL A 266 -11.72 16.03 2.52
N ALA A 267 -11.42 15.98 1.22
CA ALA A 267 -12.29 16.43 0.15
C ALA A 267 -13.19 15.31 -0.39
N GLU A 268 -12.71 14.06 -0.40
CA GLU A 268 -13.47 12.88 -0.83
C GLU A 268 -13.15 11.68 0.06
N GLU A 269 -14.17 10.91 0.38
CA GLU A 269 -14.08 9.56 0.89
C GLU A 269 -14.91 8.65 -0.01
N SER A 270 -14.29 7.58 -0.52
CA SER A 270 -14.94 6.62 -1.40
C SER A 270 -14.23 5.26 -1.37
N LEU A 271 -14.49 4.42 -2.36
CA LEU A 271 -13.90 3.10 -2.49
C LEU A 271 -12.80 3.12 -3.56
N ASP A 272 -11.68 2.42 -3.29
CA ASP A 272 -10.67 2.16 -4.32
C ASP A 272 -11.11 0.98 -5.19
N PRO A 273 -11.09 1.09 -6.54
CA PRO A 273 -11.49 0.02 -7.44
C PRO A 273 -10.42 -1.10 -7.54
N TYR A 274 -10.03 -1.65 -6.38
CA TYR A 274 -8.97 -2.65 -6.28
C TYR A 274 -9.48 -4.05 -6.67
N TYR A 275 -9.31 -4.40 -7.95
CA TYR A 275 -9.49 -5.77 -8.45
C TYR A 275 -8.60 -6.01 -9.67
N VAL A 276 -7.96 -7.19 -9.72
CA VAL A 276 -6.97 -7.60 -10.73
C VAL A 276 -7.37 -8.91 -11.42
N SER A 277 -8.64 -9.27 -11.37
CA SER A 277 -9.19 -10.48 -11.97
C SER A 277 -9.40 -10.37 -13.48
N ARG A 278 -9.68 -11.50 -14.13
CA ARG A 278 -9.94 -11.62 -15.57
C ARG A 278 -11.21 -12.45 -15.82
N GLY A 279 -11.72 -12.36 -17.06
CA GLY A 279 -12.87 -13.17 -17.49
C GLY A 279 -14.13 -12.94 -16.64
N VAL A 280 -14.88 -14.00 -16.37
CA VAL A 280 -16.13 -13.95 -15.59
C VAL A 280 -15.90 -13.37 -14.19
N ARG A 281 -14.78 -13.70 -13.55
CA ARG A 281 -14.45 -13.15 -12.23
C ARG A 281 -14.33 -11.63 -12.24
N LEU A 282 -13.80 -11.04 -13.31
CA LEU A 282 -13.76 -9.58 -13.45
C LEU A 282 -15.17 -8.97 -13.48
N MET A 283 -16.14 -9.64 -14.11
CA MET A 283 -17.54 -9.19 -14.12
C MET A 283 -18.12 -9.23 -12.70
N MET A 284 -17.88 -10.31 -11.97
CA MET A 284 -18.32 -10.45 -10.57
C MET A 284 -17.69 -9.37 -9.67
N ASP A 285 -16.40 -9.15 -9.77
CA ASP A 285 -15.71 -8.13 -8.97
C ASP A 285 -16.20 -6.70 -9.31
N ARG A 286 -16.52 -6.44 -10.57
CA ARG A 286 -17.15 -5.17 -11.00
C ARG A 286 -18.53 -5.00 -10.41
N ALA A 287 -19.37 -6.04 -10.45
CA ALA A 287 -20.72 -6.01 -9.87
C ALA A 287 -20.64 -5.80 -8.35
N TYR A 288 -19.76 -6.52 -7.68
CA TYR A 288 -19.49 -6.38 -6.25
C TYR A 288 -19.03 -4.97 -5.89
N TYR A 289 -18.06 -4.42 -6.63
CA TYR A 289 -17.61 -3.04 -6.45
C TYR A 289 -18.75 -2.03 -6.69
N ALA A 290 -19.55 -2.21 -7.74
CA ALA A 290 -20.67 -1.32 -8.06
C ALA A 290 -21.73 -1.33 -6.96
N LEU A 291 -22.07 -2.51 -6.43
CA LEU A 291 -22.98 -2.66 -5.30
C LEU A 291 -22.47 -1.89 -4.07
N HIS A 292 -21.22 -2.10 -3.68
CA HIS A 292 -20.64 -1.41 -2.53
C HIS A 292 -20.53 0.10 -2.74
N ARG A 293 -20.26 0.55 -3.96
CA ARG A 293 -20.27 1.98 -4.32
C ARG A 293 -21.66 2.60 -4.17
N MET A 294 -22.69 1.89 -4.58
CA MET A 294 -24.09 2.31 -4.40
C MET A 294 -24.46 2.39 -2.90
N LEU A 295 -24.13 1.37 -2.13
CA LEU A 295 -24.36 1.33 -0.68
C LEU A 295 -23.60 2.46 0.04
N HIS A 296 -22.35 2.70 -0.32
CA HIS A 296 -21.57 3.81 0.23
C HIS A 296 -22.17 5.17 -0.16
N GLY A 297 -22.66 5.34 -1.38
CA GLY A 297 -23.32 6.57 -1.83
C GLY A 297 -24.60 6.86 -1.04
N ALA A 298 -25.41 5.84 -0.79
CA ALA A 298 -26.70 5.97 -0.09
C ALA A 298 -26.55 6.10 1.44
N PHE A 299 -25.67 5.30 2.05
CA PHE A 299 -25.62 5.13 3.50
C PHE A 299 -24.29 5.59 4.14
N LYS A 300 -23.33 6.03 3.33
CA LYS A 300 -21.97 6.41 3.79
C LYS A 300 -21.23 5.28 4.52
N ILE A 301 -21.59 4.03 4.29
CA ILE A 301 -21.00 2.85 4.89
C ILE A 301 -20.02 2.21 3.90
N ASN A 302 -18.74 2.15 4.26
CA ASN A 302 -17.75 1.39 3.49
C ASN A 302 -17.58 -0.02 4.08
N ARG A 303 -18.06 -1.03 3.36
CA ARG A 303 -17.85 -2.46 3.63
C ARG A 303 -17.08 -3.16 2.51
N TYR A 304 -16.56 -2.40 1.57
CA TYR A 304 -15.66 -2.89 0.52
C TYR A 304 -14.25 -3.11 1.08
N GLU A 305 -13.42 -3.84 0.36
CA GLU A 305 -12.08 -4.27 0.79
C GLU A 305 -11.06 -3.14 0.93
N THR A 306 -11.39 -1.96 0.41
CA THR A 306 -10.43 -0.84 0.36
C THR A 306 -11.12 0.49 0.66
N ILE A 307 -10.33 1.42 1.18
CA ILE A 307 -10.69 2.82 1.44
C ILE A 307 -9.94 3.68 0.43
N TRP A 308 -10.63 4.68 -0.13
CA TRP A 308 -10.04 5.74 -0.93
C TRP A 308 -10.33 7.07 -0.29
N MET A 309 -9.30 7.90 -0.08
CA MET A 309 -9.44 9.26 0.40
C MET A 309 -8.65 10.25 -0.46
N VAL A 310 -9.25 11.41 -0.68
CA VAL A 310 -8.59 12.59 -1.26
C VAL A 310 -8.55 13.66 -0.19
N ALA A 311 -7.38 14.17 0.13
CA ALA A 311 -7.20 15.24 1.08
C ALA A 311 -6.46 16.42 0.44
N ARG A 312 -6.74 17.64 0.89
CA ARG A 312 -6.13 18.87 0.39
C ARG A 312 -5.37 19.59 1.49
N LYS A 313 -4.24 20.14 1.14
CA LYS A 313 -3.57 21.13 1.99
C LYS A 313 -4.29 22.47 1.83
N PRO A 314 -4.69 23.12 2.91
CA PRO A 314 -5.28 24.47 2.87
C PRO A 314 -4.38 25.51 2.21
#